data_c02b69f6a343d336f4575ca2beda9f81
#
_entry.id   c02b69f6a343d336f4575ca2beda9f81
#
_cell.length_a   1.000
_cell.length_b   1.000
_cell.length_c   1.000
_cell.angle_alpha   90.00
_cell.angle_beta   90.00
_cell.angle_gamma   90.00
#
_symmetry.space_group_name_H-M   'P 1'
#
loop_
_entity.id
_entity.type
_entity.pdbx_description
1 polymer ?
#
loop_
_entity_poly.entity_id
_entity_poly.type
_entity_poly.pdbx_seq_one_letter_code
_entity_poly.pdbx_strand_id
1 'polypeptide(L)'
;VHGILLQHPVPNQIDERKAFETIAIEKDVDGVTSIGYGQTAFGFGVYPSCTPAAIMQIIDYFDIDIEGKHAVVVGRSPILGKPVSALLLNR
;
A
#
# COMPACT_ATOMS: atom_id res chain seq x y z
N VAL A 1 2.80 -3.25 21.78
CA VAL A 1 3.71 -3.16 20.61
C VAL A 1 3.43 -1.90 19.81
N HIS A 2 4.40 -1.41 19.06
CA HIS A 2 4.32 -0.15 18.33
C HIS A 2 3.91 -0.34 16.85
N GLY A 3 4.16 -1.50 16.29
CA GLY A 3 3.80 -1.84 14.92
C GLY A 3 3.57 -3.34 14.77
N ILE A 4 2.71 -3.70 13.82
CA ILE A 4 2.37 -5.09 13.50
C ILE A 4 2.49 -5.28 12.00
N LEU A 5 3.24 -6.29 11.59
CA LEU A 5 3.36 -6.74 10.22
C LEU A 5 2.97 -8.20 10.12
N LEU A 6 2.00 -8.52 9.30
CA LEU A 6 1.65 -9.90 8.95
C LEU A 6 2.16 -10.19 7.54
N GLN A 7 3.14 -11.07 7.43
CA GLN A 7 3.76 -11.38 6.14
C GLN A 7 2.79 -12.10 5.21
N HIS A 8 2.61 -11.54 4.02
CA HIS A 8 1.88 -12.16 2.91
C HIS A 8 2.81 -13.08 2.09
N PRO A 9 2.34 -14.24 1.59
CA PRO A 9 1.03 -14.83 1.85
C PRO A 9 0.99 -15.62 3.16
N VAL A 10 -0.20 -15.75 3.74
CA VAL A 10 -0.42 -16.66 4.88
C VAL A 10 -0.83 -18.05 4.39
N PRO A 11 -0.71 -19.11 5.24
CA PRO A 11 -1.21 -20.45 4.90
C PRO A 11 -2.71 -20.46 4.62
N ASN A 12 -3.15 -21.37 3.74
CA ASN A 12 -4.54 -21.43 3.24
C ASN A 12 -5.63 -21.59 4.31
N GLN A 13 -5.28 -22.10 5.50
CA GLN A 13 -6.23 -22.23 6.62
C GLN A 13 -6.50 -20.92 7.34
N ILE A 14 -5.77 -19.85 7.04
CA ILE A 14 -5.91 -18.53 7.64
C ILE A 14 -6.66 -17.63 6.65
N ASP A 15 -7.72 -16.97 7.11
CA ASP A 15 -8.36 -15.88 6.37
C ASP A 15 -7.47 -14.63 6.45
N GLU A 16 -6.64 -14.44 5.44
CA GLU A 16 -5.68 -13.35 5.38
C GLU A 16 -6.34 -11.97 5.47
N ARG A 17 -7.46 -11.78 4.76
CA ARG A 17 -8.16 -10.49 4.78
C ARG A 17 -8.67 -10.15 6.18
N LYS A 18 -9.27 -11.12 6.84
CA LYS A 18 -9.73 -10.95 8.21
C LYS A 18 -8.58 -10.68 9.18
N ALA A 19 -7.45 -11.37 9.00
CA ALA A 19 -6.26 -11.14 9.81
C ALA A 19 -5.71 -9.72 9.64
N PHE A 20 -5.60 -9.23 8.40
CA PHE A 20 -5.19 -7.84 8.14
C PHE A 20 -6.13 -6.83 8.78
N GLU A 21 -7.44 -6.98 8.62
CA GLU A 21 -8.43 -6.05 9.20
C GLU A 21 -8.48 -6.06 10.74
N THR A 22 -7.83 -7.04 11.38
CA THR A 22 -7.72 -7.08 12.85
C THR A 22 -6.60 -6.17 13.38
N ILE A 23 -5.68 -5.76 12.52
CA ILE A 23 -4.57 -4.86 12.89
C ILE A 23 -5.15 -3.46 13.13
N ALA A 24 -4.88 -2.89 14.30
CA ALA A 24 -5.25 -1.51 14.59
C ALA A 24 -4.54 -0.55 13.63
N ILE A 25 -5.25 0.43 13.09
CA ILE A 25 -4.73 1.33 12.05
C ILE A 25 -3.45 2.04 12.45
N GLU A 26 -3.32 2.44 13.70
CA GLU A 26 -2.13 3.10 14.23
C GLU A 26 -0.92 2.16 14.36
N LYS A 27 -1.12 0.87 14.16
CA LYS A 27 -0.08 -0.18 14.21
C LYS A 27 0.13 -0.88 12.88
N ASP A 28 -0.67 -0.53 11.86
CA ASP A 28 -0.57 -1.08 10.52
C ASP A 28 0.60 -0.46 9.76
N VAL A 29 1.81 -0.92 10.06
CA VAL A 29 3.05 -0.38 9.47
C VAL A 29 3.29 -0.83 8.03
N ASP A 30 2.48 -1.76 7.52
CA ASP A 30 2.57 -2.26 6.14
C ASP A 30 1.40 -1.78 5.25
N GLY A 31 0.47 -1.02 5.82
CA GLY A 31 -0.64 -0.42 5.07
C GLY A 31 -1.57 -1.44 4.42
N VAL A 32 -1.85 -2.56 5.10
CA VAL A 32 -2.61 -3.69 4.54
C VAL A 32 -4.09 -3.67 4.89
N THR A 33 -4.50 -2.81 5.84
CA THR A 33 -5.91 -2.67 6.22
C THR A 33 -6.69 -1.88 5.17
N SER A 34 -8.00 -2.08 5.10
CA SER A 34 -8.87 -1.30 4.19
C SER A 34 -8.89 0.19 4.56
N ILE A 35 -8.81 0.51 5.86
CA ILE A 35 -8.73 1.89 6.35
C ILE A 35 -7.41 2.51 5.88
N GLY A 36 -6.28 1.82 6.03
CA GLY A 36 -4.97 2.29 5.58
C GLY A 36 -4.92 2.55 4.07
N TYR A 37 -5.52 1.65 3.28
CA TYR A 37 -5.67 1.88 1.84
C TYR A 37 -6.53 3.11 1.54
N GLY A 38 -7.66 3.26 2.23
CA GLY A 38 -8.52 4.45 2.06
C GLY A 38 -7.77 5.74 2.33
N GLN A 39 -7.03 5.82 3.42
CA GLN A 39 -6.19 6.98 3.74
C GLN A 39 -5.13 7.24 2.66
N THR A 40 -4.46 6.20 2.17
CA THR A 40 -3.49 6.30 1.08
C THR A 40 -4.14 6.85 -0.19
N ALA A 41 -5.32 6.35 -0.57
CA ALA A 41 -6.05 6.79 -1.75
C ALA A 41 -6.49 8.25 -1.66
N PHE A 42 -6.83 8.73 -0.47
CA PHE A 42 -7.15 10.14 -0.21
C PHE A 42 -5.92 11.05 -0.08
N GLY A 43 -4.72 10.51 -0.13
CA GLY A 43 -3.47 11.28 -0.02
C GLY A 43 -3.08 11.65 1.41
N PHE A 44 -3.66 11.00 2.41
CA PHE A 44 -3.25 11.13 3.80
C PHE A 44 -3.11 9.74 4.43
N GLY A 45 -2.45 9.66 5.55
CA GLY A 45 -2.15 8.39 6.22
C GLY A 45 -0.66 8.31 6.57
N VAL A 46 -0.37 7.52 7.58
CA VAL A 46 1.00 7.45 8.13
C VAL A 46 1.83 6.40 7.42
N TYR A 47 1.23 5.25 7.11
CA TYR A 47 1.93 4.11 6.53
C TYR A 47 1.20 3.60 5.28
N PRO A 48 1.60 4.02 4.07
CA PRO A 48 1.14 3.36 2.85
C PRO A 48 1.75 1.95 2.75
N SER A 49 1.15 1.09 1.93
CA SER A 49 1.73 -0.23 1.65
C SER A 49 3.21 -0.13 1.26
N CYS A 50 4.06 -0.94 1.89
CA CYS A 50 5.52 -0.76 1.81
C CYS A 50 6.06 -0.90 0.38
N THR A 51 5.65 -1.90 -0.39
CA THR A 51 6.13 -2.08 -1.77
C THR A 51 5.67 -0.94 -2.69
N PRO A 52 4.41 -0.50 -2.70
CA PRO A 52 3.99 0.71 -3.39
C PRO A 52 4.79 1.96 -3.00
N ALA A 53 5.03 2.15 -1.71
CA ALA A 53 5.85 3.27 -1.25
C ALA A 53 7.29 3.20 -1.77
N ALA A 54 7.89 2.01 -1.76
CA ALA A 54 9.23 1.78 -2.30
C ALA A 54 9.30 2.07 -3.81
N ILE A 55 8.26 1.72 -4.57
CA ILE A 55 8.17 2.07 -6.00
C ILE A 55 8.20 3.58 -6.19
N MET A 56 7.44 4.33 -5.39
CA MET A 56 7.46 5.80 -5.46
C MET A 56 8.84 6.37 -5.11
N GLN A 57 9.52 5.81 -4.12
CA GLN A 57 10.89 6.21 -3.77
C GLN A 57 11.89 5.93 -4.91
N ILE A 58 11.73 4.82 -5.63
CA ILE A 58 12.57 4.51 -6.81
C ILE A 58 12.32 5.52 -7.92
N ILE A 59 11.07 5.87 -8.19
CA ILE A 59 10.69 6.90 -9.17
C ILE A 59 11.36 8.24 -8.82
N ASP A 60 11.29 8.63 -7.54
CA ASP A 60 11.91 9.86 -7.05
C ASP A 60 13.45 9.80 -7.14
N TYR A 61 14.05 8.67 -6.76
CA TYR A 61 15.51 8.50 -6.78
C TYR A 61 16.10 8.63 -8.20
N PHE A 62 15.38 8.19 -9.22
CA PHE A 62 15.81 8.30 -10.61
C PHE A 62 15.29 9.55 -11.31
N ASP A 63 14.70 10.50 -10.60
CA ASP A 63 14.13 11.75 -11.12
C ASP A 63 13.17 11.51 -12.30
N ILE A 64 12.35 10.45 -12.21
CA ILE A 64 11.36 10.13 -13.25
C ILE A 64 10.15 11.05 -13.08
N ASP A 65 9.99 11.99 -13.99
CA ASP A 65 8.84 12.88 -14.04
C ASP A 65 7.58 12.09 -14.43
N ILE A 66 6.60 12.02 -13.51
CA ILE A 66 5.32 11.31 -13.72
C ILE A 66 4.12 12.25 -13.78
N GLU A 67 4.26 13.52 -13.42
CA GLU A 67 3.16 14.48 -13.46
C GLU A 67 2.60 14.62 -14.87
N GLY A 68 1.29 14.46 -15.01
CA GLY A 68 0.60 14.52 -16.31
C GLY A 68 0.90 13.35 -17.26
N LYS A 69 1.63 12.33 -16.84
CA LYS A 69 1.95 11.16 -17.66
C LYS A 69 0.86 10.10 -17.60
N HIS A 70 0.79 9.28 -18.64
CA HIS A 70 -0.06 8.11 -18.66
C HIS A 70 0.70 6.94 -18.02
N ALA A 71 0.23 6.50 -16.85
CA ALA A 71 0.77 5.34 -16.15
C ALA A 71 -0.13 4.12 -16.34
N VAL A 72 0.47 2.96 -16.57
CA VAL A 72 -0.23 1.67 -16.68
C VAL A 72 0.29 0.73 -15.60
N VAL A 73 -0.62 0.27 -14.73
CA VAL A 73 -0.31 -0.71 -13.67
C VAL A 73 -0.90 -2.05 -14.06
N VAL A 74 -0.02 -3.03 -14.32
CA VAL A 74 -0.41 -4.41 -14.63
C VAL A 74 -0.55 -5.19 -13.33
N GLY A 75 -1.76 -5.18 -12.74
CA GLY A 75 -2.07 -5.82 -11.47
C GLY A 75 -3.19 -5.08 -10.72
N ARG A 76 -3.92 -5.83 -9.88
CA ARG A 76 -5.04 -5.29 -9.10
C ARG A 76 -5.08 -5.83 -7.67
N SER A 77 -3.95 -6.29 -7.17
CA SER A 77 -3.83 -6.76 -5.80
C SER A 77 -4.17 -5.65 -4.80
N PRO A 78 -4.90 -5.96 -3.71
CA PRO A 78 -5.20 -4.97 -2.65
C PRO A 78 -3.97 -4.44 -1.94
N ILE A 79 -2.85 -5.18 -1.95
CA ILE A 79 -1.63 -4.83 -1.23
C ILE A 79 -0.54 -4.26 -2.14
N LEU A 80 -0.70 -4.30 -3.47
CA LEU A 80 0.29 -3.79 -4.42
C LEU A 80 -0.34 -2.97 -5.54
N GLY A 81 -1.08 -3.61 -6.46
CA GLY A 81 -1.57 -2.94 -7.67
C GLY A 81 -2.50 -1.75 -7.37
N LYS A 82 -3.48 -1.93 -6.51
CA LYS A 82 -4.38 -0.84 -6.10
C LYS A 82 -3.66 0.27 -5.34
N PRO A 83 -2.84 -0.02 -4.31
CA PRO A 83 -2.11 1.04 -3.62
C PRO A 83 -1.12 1.81 -4.50
N VAL A 84 -0.35 1.14 -5.38
CA VAL A 84 0.56 1.86 -6.27
C VAL A 84 -0.19 2.75 -7.26
N SER A 85 -1.35 2.30 -7.77
CA SER A 85 -2.19 3.12 -8.64
C SER A 85 -2.68 4.38 -7.92
N ALA A 86 -3.10 4.25 -6.65
CA ALA A 86 -3.51 5.39 -5.83
C ALA A 86 -2.35 6.37 -5.59
N LEU A 87 -1.16 5.87 -5.26
CA LEU A 87 0.03 6.70 -5.04
C LEU A 87 0.45 7.44 -6.32
N LEU A 88 0.40 6.78 -7.48
CA LEU A 88 0.68 7.42 -8.77
C LEU A 88 -0.36 8.51 -9.09
N LEU A 89 -1.64 8.25 -8.79
CA LEU A 89 -2.72 9.22 -9.03
C LEU A 89 -2.59 10.47 -8.14
N ASN A 90 -2.03 10.33 -6.95
CA ASN A 90 -1.84 11.43 -6.00
C ASN A 90 -0.67 12.36 -6.37
N ARG A 91 0.14 12.00 -7.36
CA ARG A 91 1.25 12.82 -7.89
C ARG A 91 0.81 13.67 -9.06
#